data_baae32db8fc853c0a2cfcc5f0718218d
#
_entry.id   baae32db8fc853c0a2cfcc5f0718218d
#
_cell.length_a   1.000
_cell.length_b   1.000
_cell.length_c   1.000
_cell.angle_alpha   90.00
_cell.angle_beta   90.00
_cell.angle_gamma   90.00
#
_symmetry.space_group_name_H-M   'P 1'
#
loop_
_entity.id
_entity.type
_entity.pdbx_description
1 polymer ?
#
loop_
_entity_poly.entity_id
_entity_poly.type
_entity_poly.pdbx_seq_one_letter_code
_entity_poly.pdbx_strand_id
1 'polypeptide(L)'
;MDLFEKQAQLHSLFQRSPVDAAYTQGTASQRRIAGSYADLDVGLLLLDKVKTNEFFDYQVYFVSELSKTLETQGLDVVILNQASLLQRAQVIRTWKVLYQRDQKRRVQWETRALMEYLEFQKYDDLQSKALAERTQSDRFAIDSDYVKARITRLREYTQLLDDLRPIEHAKFKSDPKLYGLAQWYLQQAVELLFGTGAYLVMALDLPKPEQYHDILDAVAAHGVIEKALAYRLEHLANLRNLLAYDREQTDIDDVYGQVQNRLVDLRAFADQVERFVGPSKDA
;
A
#
# COMPACT_ATOMS: atom_id res chain seq x y z
N MET A 1 5.67 -22.74 -28.10
CA MET A 1 4.80 -23.49 -27.19
C MET A 1 3.62 -22.62 -26.82
N ASP A 2 2.42 -23.11 -26.99
CA ASP A 2 1.21 -22.31 -26.77
C ASP A 2 0.78 -22.48 -25.29
N LEU A 3 0.70 -21.38 -24.54
CA LEU A 3 0.17 -21.36 -23.17
C LEU A 3 -1.24 -22.01 -23.10
N PHE A 4 -1.99 -21.99 -24.20
CA PHE A 4 -3.32 -22.60 -24.28
C PHE A 4 -3.27 -24.14 -24.29
N GLU A 5 -2.21 -24.78 -24.83
CA GLU A 5 -2.06 -26.24 -24.77
C GLU A 5 -1.81 -26.75 -23.35
N LYS A 6 -1.22 -25.92 -22.47
CA LYS A 6 -0.92 -26.24 -21.05
C LYS A 6 -1.96 -25.68 -20.07
N GLN A 7 -3.01 -25.02 -20.57
CA GLN A 7 -3.99 -24.31 -19.71
C GLN A 7 -4.65 -25.22 -18.68
N ALA A 8 -4.98 -26.47 -19.03
CA ALA A 8 -5.59 -27.41 -18.10
C ALA A 8 -4.63 -27.80 -16.95
N GLN A 9 -3.33 -27.95 -17.25
CA GLN A 9 -2.31 -28.28 -16.25
C GLN A 9 -2.06 -27.09 -15.32
N LEU A 10 -1.97 -25.87 -15.87
CA LEU A 10 -1.82 -24.63 -15.10
C LEU A 10 -3.04 -24.40 -14.19
N HIS A 11 -4.25 -24.60 -14.73
CA HIS A 11 -5.47 -24.48 -13.95
C HIS A 11 -5.49 -25.47 -12.76
N SER A 12 -5.12 -26.73 -12.99
CA SER A 12 -5.03 -27.75 -11.94
C SER A 12 -3.98 -27.38 -10.86
N LEU A 13 -2.81 -26.86 -11.27
CA LEU A 13 -1.76 -26.40 -10.37
C LEU A 13 -2.26 -25.26 -9.47
N PHE A 14 -2.85 -24.21 -10.04
CA PHE A 14 -3.34 -23.06 -9.29
C PHE A 14 -4.54 -23.39 -8.42
N GLN A 15 -5.44 -24.27 -8.86
CA GLN A 15 -6.61 -24.68 -8.08
C GLN A 15 -6.24 -25.43 -6.79
N ARG A 16 -5.18 -26.24 -6.81
CA ARG A 16 -4.68 -27.00 -5.66
C ARG A 16 -3.78 -26.18 -4.72
N SER A 17 -3.42 -24.99 -5.10
CA SER A 17 -2.52 -24.10 -4.38
C SER A 17 -3.28 -22.87 -3.86
N PRO A 18 -2.71 -22.06 -2.96
CA PRO A 18 -3.37 -20.88 -2.43
C PRO A 18 -3.34 -19.68 -3.39
N VAL A 19 -3.43 -19.90 -4.71
CA VAL A 19 -3.52 -18.84 -5.72
C VAL A 19 -4.96 -18.41 -5.88
N ASP A 20 -5.23 -17.11 -5.76
CA ASP A 20 -6.53 -16.48 -6.01
C ASP A 20 -6.67 -16.05 -7.48
N ALA A 21 -5.62 -15.40 -8.01
CA ALA A 21 -5.51 -15.07 -9.43
C ALA A 21 -4.06 -15.18 -9.93
N ALA A 22 -3.90 -15.47 -11.22
CA ALA A 22 -2.61 -15.46 -11.90
C ALA A 22 -2.70 -14.64 -13.20
N TYR A 23 -1.64 -13.90 -13.48
CA TYR A 23 -1.50 -13.03 -14.65
C TYR A 23 -0.22 -13.37 -15.40
N THR A 24 -0.20 -13.10 -16.71
CA THR A 24 0.99 -13.27 -17.54
C THR A 24 1.14 -12.13 -18.54
N GLN A 25 2.36 -11.73 -18.79
CA GLN A 25 2.66 -10.73 -19.81
C GLN A 25 2.43 -11.36 -21.19
N GLY A 26 1.59 -10.75 -22.00
CA GLY A 26 1.00 -11.31 -23.22
C GLY A 26 1.93 -11.49 -24.44
N THR A 27 3.24 -11.67 -24.27
CA THR A 27 4.19 -11.79 -25.37
C THR A 27 4.57 -13.21 -25.75
N ALA A 28 4.09 -14.22 -25.04
CA ALA A 28 4.34 -15.63 -25.38
C ALA A 28 3.79 -16.06 -26.76
N SER A 29 2.90 -15.26 -27.37
CA SER A 29 2.33 -15.53 -28.70
C SER A 29 2.95 -14.75 -29.88
N GLN A 30 3.88 -13.79 -29.65
CA GLN A 30 4.34 -12.90 -30.72
C GLN A 30 5.85 -12.83 -30.97
N ARG A 31 6.71 -13.50 -30.22
CA ARG A 31 8.15 -13.50 -30.52
C ARG A 31 8.76 -14.88 -30.71
N ARG A 32 8.45 -15.50 -31.87
CA ARG A 32 9.41 -16.36 -32.54
C ARG A 32 10.43 -15.48 -33.27
N ILE A 33 11.38 -14.91 -32.55
CA ILE A 33 12.59 -14.39 -33.15
C ILE A 33 13.74 -15.24 -32.64
N ALA A 34 14.30 -16.01 -33.57
CA ALA A 34 15.57 -16.73 -33.51
C ALA A 34 16.31 -16.73 -32.16
N GLY A 35 16.19 -17.80 -31.39
CA GLY A 35 17.22 -18.24 -30.45
C GLY A 35 17.27 -17.58 -29.07
N SER A 36 16.40 -16.66 -28.71
CA SER A 36 16.29 -16.11 -27.36
C SER A 36 14.94 -16.50 -26.76
N TYR A 37 14.97 -17.25 -25.65
CA TYR A 37 13.80 -17.49 -24.83
C TYR A 37 13.39 -16.12 -24.24
N ALA A 38 12.25 -15.60 -24.65
CA ALA A 38 11.69 -14.43 -23.99
C ALA A 38 11.32 -14.87 -22.56
N ASP A 39 11.80 -14.12 -21.57
CA ASP A 39 11.46 -14.34 -20.18
C ASP A 39 9.94 -14.26 -20.05
N LEU A 40 9.35 -15.29 -19.45
CA LEU A 40 7.93 -15.34 -19.19
C LEU A 40 7.68 -14.84 -17.77
N ASP A 41 7.01 -13.70 -17.66
CA ASP A 41 6.65 -13.14 -16.37
C ASP A 41 5.26 -13.63 -15.93
N VAL A 42 5.16 -14.13 -14.71
CA VAL A 42 3.91 -14.55 -14.09
C VAL A 42 3.68 -13.81 -12.78
N GLY A 43 2.57 -13.07 -12.69
CA GLY A 43 2.12 -12.43 -11.47
C GLY A 43 1.11 -13.32 -10.73
N LEU A 44 1.36 -13.60 -9.45
CA LEU A 44 0.48 -14.43 -8.61
C LEU A 44 -0.10 -13.60 -7.47
N LEU A 45 -1.42 -13.55 -7.40
CA LEU A 45 -2.15 -13.10 -6.23
C LEU A 45 -2.46 -14.31 -5.35
N LEU A 46 -1.93 -14.32 -4.13
CA LEU A 46 -2.18 -15.37 -3.15
C LEU A 46 -3.39 -15.01 -2.26
N LEU A 47 -4.08 -16.04 -1.75
CA LEU A 47 -5.18 -15.89 -0.80
C LEU A 47 -4.71 -15.19 0.48
N ASP A 48 -5.57 -14.41 1.11
CA ASP A 48 -5.30 -13.61 2.33
C ASP A 48 -4.85 -14.45 3.54
N LYS A 49 -5.14 -15.76 3.54
CA LYS A 49 -4.70 -16.69 4.59
C LYS A 49 -3.20 -17.01 4.54
N VAL A 50 -2.50 -16.70 3.44
CA VAL A 50 -1.06 -16.91 3.30
C VAL A 50 -0.33 -15.78 4.01
N LYS A 51 0.56 -16.14 4.92
CA LYS A 51 1.32 -15.15 5.71
C LYS A 51 2.48 -14.59 4.89
N THR A 52 2.84 -13.34 5.17
CA THR A 52 3.91 -12.61 4.44
C THR A 52 5.25 -13.35 4.46
N ASN A 53 5.59 -14.02 5.57
CA ASN A 53 6.82 -14.79 5.68
C ASN A 53 6.84 -16.07 4.82
N GLU A 54 5.71 -16.50 4.27
CA GLU A 54 5.60 -17.65 3.36
C GLU A 54 5.70 -17.25 1.88
N PHE A 55 5.64 -15.95 1.55
CA PHE A 55 5.60 -15.48 0.17
C PHE A 55 6.82 -15.90 -0.64
N PHE A 56 8.01 -15.85 -0.06
CA PHE A 56 9.25 -16.28 -0.72
C PHE A 56 9.22 -17.79 -1.04
N ASP A 57 8.73 -18.63 -0.12
CA ASP A 57 8.62 -20.06 -0.32
C ASP A 57 7.67 -20.39 -1.47
N TYR A 58 6.53 -19.70 -1.53
CA TYR A 58 5.59 -19.83 -2.64
C TYR A 58 6.19 -19.33 -3.97
N GLN A 59 6.94 -18.24 -3.96
CA GLN A 59 7.61 -17.73 -5.16
C GLN A 59 8.57 -18.80 -5.73
N VAL A 60 9.44 -19.36 -4.90
CA VAL A 60 10.39 -20.42 -5.29
C VAL A 60 9.64 -21.67 -5.77
N TYR A 61 8.59 -22.09 -5.05
CA TYR A 61 7.75 -23.22 -5.43
C TYR A 61 7.15 -23.01 -6.83
N PHE A 62 6.56 -21.86 -7.11
CA PHE A 62 5.93 -21.60 -8.40
C PHE A 62 6.92 -21.41 -9.52
N VAL A 63 8.10 -20.83 -9.30
CA VAL A 63 9.18 -20.81 -10.30
C VAL A 63 9.51 -22.24 -10.73
N SER A 64 9.66 -23.17 -9.78
CA SER A 64 9.98 -24.57 -10.07
C SER A 64 8.85 -25.28 -10.80
N GLU A 65 7.62 -25.22 -10.31
CA GLU A 65 6.48 -25.95 -10.87
C GLU A 65 6.04 -25.40 -12.23
N LEU A 66 6.05 -24.08 -12.41
CA LEU A 66 5.73 -23.44 -13.68
C LEU A 66 6.83 -23.71 -14.72
N SER A 67 8.11 -23.67 -14.35
CA SER A 67 9.22 -24.01 -15.26
C SER A 67 9.13 -25.45 -15.75
N LYS A 68 8.77 -26.40 -14.90
CA LYS A 68 8.52 -27.80 -15.28
C LYS A 68 7.30 -27.93 -16.20
N THR A 69 6.17 -27.29 -15.82
CA THR A 69 4.92 -27.38 -16.56
C THR A 69 5.03 -26.75 -17.94
N LEU A 70 5.71 -25.62 -18.03
CA LEU A 70 5.87 -24.84 -19.27
C LEU A 70 7.13 -25.24 -20.08
N GLU A 71 7.98 -26.12 -19.50
CA GLU A 71 9.24 -26.56 -20.13
C GLU A 71 10.15 -25.38 -20.52
N THR A 72 10.22 -24.34 -19.66
CA THR A 72 11.00 -23.10 -19.88
C THR A 72 12.04 -22.91 -18.76
N GLN A 73 13.18 -22.27 -19.11
CA GLN A 73 14.21 -21.93 -18.14
C GLN A 73 14.21 -20.45 -17.75
N GLY A 74 13.56 -19.58 -18.54
CA GLY A 74 13.44 -18.16 -18.28
C GLY A 74 12.02 -17.84 -17.79
N LEU A 75 11.76 -17.99 -16.48
CA LEU A 75 10.47 -17.69 -15.88
C LEU A 75 10.69 -16.86 -14.60
N ASP A 76 10.09 -15.68 -14.59
CA ASP A 76 10.01 -14.86 -13.40
C ASP A 76 8.61 -14.92 -12.77
N VAL A 77 8.57 -15.07 -11.43
CA VAL A 77 7.32 -15.09 -10.66
C VAL A 77 7.33 -13.93 -9.67
N VAL A 78 6.31 -13.09 -9.76
CA VAL A 78 6.08 -11.96 -8.84
C VAL A 78 4.88 -12.25 -7.96
N ILE A 79 5.04 -12.17 -6.64
CA ILE A 79 3.93 -12.26 -5.69
C ILE A 79 3.28 -10.87 -5.56
N LEU A 80 2.07 -10.72 -6.11
CA LEU A 80 1.37 -9.44 -6.19
C LEU A 80 0.94 -8.89 -4.83
N ASN A 81 0.82 -9.74 -3.81
CA ASN A 81 0.51 -9.33 -2.45
C ASN A 81 1.57 -8.38 -1.87
N GLN A 82 2.84 -8.51 -2.27
CA GLN A 82 3.97 -7.68 -1.82
C GLN A 82 4.54 -6.76 -2.91
N ALA A 83 3.99 -6.80 -4.13
CA ALA A 83 4.43 -5.95 -5.23
C ALA A 83 4.11 -4.47 -4.95
N SER A 84 4.93 -3.55 -5.48
CA SER A 84 4.69 -2.11 -5.36
C SER A 84 3.37 -1.70 -6.04
N LEU A 85 2.82 -0.55 -5.66
CA LEU A 85 1.57 -0.03 -6.26
C LEU A 85 1.70 0.11 -7.77
N LEU A 86 2.86 0.58 -8.25
CA LEU A 86 3.15 0.72 -9.67
C LEU A 86 3.17 -0.65 -10.37
N GLN A 87 3.84 -1.65 -9.80
CA GLN A 87 3.90 -3.00 -10.37
C GLN A 87 2.51 -3.64 -10.43
N ARG A 88 1.69 -3.53 -9.36
CA ARG A 88 0.29 -4.02 -9.35
C ARG A 88 -0.52 -3.37 -10.47
N ALA A 89 -0.46 -2.03 -10.58
CA ALA A 89 -1.18 -1.30 -11.60
C ALA A 89 -0.70 -1.68 -13.02
N GLN A 90 0.59 -1.88 -13.23
CA GLN A 90 1.14 -2.32 -14.51
C GLN A 90 0.63 -3.72 -14.89
N VAL A 91 0.67 -4.68 -13.96
CA VAL A 91 0.14 -6.04 -14.17
C VAL A 91 -1.34 -5.97 -14.58
N ILE A 92 -2.17 -5.26 -13.81
CA ILE A 92 -3.61 -5.15 -14.09
C ILE A 92 -3.90 -4.53 -15.46
N ARG A 93 -3.12 -3.52 -15.86
CA ARG A 93 -3.34 -2.77 -17.11
C ARG A 93 -2.82 -3.46 -18.36
N THR A 94 -1.76 -4.25 -18.24
CA THR A 94 -1.01 -4.73 -19.42
C THR A 94 -0.92 -6.25 -19.55
N TRP A 95 -1.15 -7.00 -18.45
CA TRP A 95 -1.05 -8.45 -18.45
C TRP A 95 -2.41 -9.10 -18.66
N LYS A 96 -2.39 -10.37 -19.10
CA LYS A 96 -3.59 -11.17 -19.30
C LYS A 96 -3.85 -12.06 -18.10
N VAL A 97 -5.11 -12.21 -17.73
CA VAL A 97 -5.53 -13.17 -16.70
C VAL A 97 -5.29 -14.58 -17.20
N LEU A 98 -4.44 -15.33 -16.52
CA LEU A 98 -4.12 -16.72 -16.78
C LEU A 98 -5.02 -17.67 -15.97
N TYR A 99 -5.35 -17.28 -14.74
CA TYR A 99 -6.21 -18.03 -13.82
C TYR A 99 -6.94 -17.07 -12.89
N GLN A 100 -8.14 -17.47 -12.49
CA GLN A 100 -8.90 -16.83 -11.40
C GLN A 100 -9.69 -17.89 -10.64
N ARG A 101 -9.62 -17.85 -9.32
CA ARG A 101 -10.42 -18.72 -8.46
C ARG A 101 -11.87 -18.22 -8.34
N ASP A 102 -12.02 -16.91 -8.17
CA ASP A 102 -13.27 -16.19 -8.12
C ASP A 102 -13.16 -14.86 -8.88
N GLN A 103 -14.01 -14.65 -9.86
CA GLN A 103 -13.99 -13.45 -10.69
C GLN A 103 -14.32 -12.19 -9.88
N LYS A 104 -15.28 -12.27 -8.95
CA LYS A 104 -15.71 -11.12 -8.15
C LYS A 104 -14.55 -10.65 -7.24
N ARG A 105 -13.88 -11.57 -6.57
CA ARG A 105 -12.72 -11.27 -5.72
C ARG A 105 -11.58 -10.67 -6.52
N ARG A 106 -11.25 -11.25 -7.67
CA ARG A 106 -10.22 -10.71 -8.57
C ARG A 106 -10.53 -9.28 -8.98
N VAL A 107 -11.74 -9.01 -9.46
CA VAL A 107 -12.14 -7.66 -9.89
C VAL A 107 -12.12 -6.67 -8.72
N GLN A 108 -12.54 -7.06 -7.54
CA GLN A 108 -12.46 -6.23 -6.34
C GLN A 108 -11.01 -5.86 -6.01
N TRP A 109 -10.10 -6.85 -6.04
CA TRP A 109 -8.68 -6.63 -5.80
C TRP A 109 -8.06 -5.71 -6.86
N GLU A 110 -8.33 -5.94 -8.14
CA GLU A 110 -7.87 -5.09 -9.25
C GLU A 110 -8.34 -3.65 -9.10
N THR A 111 -9.63 -3.46 -8.80
CA THR A 111 -10.21 -2.13 -8.59
C THR A 111 -9.52 -1.40 -7.44
N ARG A 112 -9.33 -2.09 -6.32
CA ARG A 112 -8.63 -1.54 -5.15
C ARG A 112 -7.19 -1.14 -5.50
N ALA A 113 -6.43 -2.05 -6.11
CA ALA A 113 -5.03 -1.79 -6.45
C ALA A 113 -4.88 -0.61 -7.43
N LEU A 114 -5.79 -0.47 -8.39
CA LEU A 114 -5.80 0.69 -9.29
C LEU A 114 -6.18 1.99 -8.57
N MET A 115 -7.15 1.96 -7.66
CA MET A 115 -7.53 3.13 -6.86
C MET A 115 -6.37 3.58 -5.96
N GLU A 116 -5.72 2.64 -5.28
CA GLU A 116 -4.53 2.90 -4.46
C GLU A 116 -3.42 3.56 -5.29
N TYR A 117 -3.15 3.04 -6.48
CA TYR A 117 -2.15 3.59 -7.38
C TYR A 117 -2.51 5.02 -7.84
N LEU A 118 -3.77 5.25 -8.26
CA LEU A 118 -4.23 6.57 -8.72
C LEU A 118 -4.19 7.63 -7.62
N GLU A 119 -4.49 7.26 -6.39
CA GLU A 119 -4.36 8.19 -5.26
C GLU A 119 -2.90 8.46 -4.92
N PHE A 120 -2.06 7.42 -4.97
CA PHE A 120 -0.63 7.59 -4.75
C PHE A 120 0.02 8.48 -5.82
N GLN A 121 -0.46 8.45 -7.07
CA GLN A 121 -0.01 9.36 -8.13
C GLN A 121 -0.19 10.84 -7.79
N LYS A 122 -1.15 11.22 -6.95
CA LYS A 122 -1.30 12.62 -6.50
C LYS A 122 -0.07 13.11 -5.74
N TYR A 123 0.56 12.24 -4.95
CA TYR A 123 1.83 12.56 -4.28
C TYR A 123 2.99 12.63 -5.29
N ASP A 124 2.95 11.81 -6.32
CA ASP A 124 3.88 11.79 -7.43
C ASP A 124 3.85 13.10 -8.23
N ASP A 125 2.65 13.57 -8.56
CA ASP A 125 2.43 14.83 -9.26
C ASP A 125 2.88 16.04 -8.42
N LEU A 126 2.63 16.02 -7.11
CA LEU A 126 3.08 17.06 -6.18
C LEU A 126 4.61 17.11 -6.13
N GLN A 127 5.27 15.95 -6.05
CA GLN A 127 6.73 15.86 -6.06
C GLN A 127 7.33 16.31 -7.41
N SER A 128 6.73 15.91 -8.52
CA SER A 128 7.17 16.30 -9.86
C SER A 128 7.03 17.80 -10.11
N LYS A 129 5.95 18.42 -9.64
CA LYS A 129 5.75 19.87 -9.70
C LYS A 129 6.78 20.63 -8.84
N ALA A 130 6.98 20.18 -7.62
CA ALA A 130 7.98 20.77 -6.74
C ALA A 130 9.41 20.66 -7.32
N LEU A 131 9.73 19.53 -7.97
CA LEU A 131 11.02 19.35 -8.67
C LEU A 131 11.17 20.32 -9.85
N ALA A 132 10.09 20.54 -10.62
CA ALA A 132 10.08 21.50 -11.73
C ALA A 132 10.23 22.96 -11.25
N GLU A 133 9.62 23.30 -10.10
CA GLU A 133 9.74 24.62 -9.47
C GLU A 133 11.13 24.83 -8.84
N ARG A 134 11.78 23.79 -8.34
CA ARG A 134 13.17 23.83 -7.80
C ARG A 134 14.22 24.18 -8.83
N THR A 135 14.03 23.81 -10.10
CA THR A 135 14.92 24.22 -11.19
C THR A 135 14.94 25.73 -11.43
N GLN A 136 14.01 26.46 -10.81
CA GLN A 136 13.89 27.92 -10.91
C GLN A 136 14.26 28.69 -9.62
N SER A 137 14.36 28.01 -8.46
CA SER A 137 14.71 28.65 -7.17
C SER A 137 15.53 27.73 -6.26
N ASP A 138 16.61 28.29 -5.70
CA ASP A 138 17.69 27.57 -5.00
C ASP A 138 17.37 26.87 -3.68
N ARG A 139 16.13 26.76 -3.20
CA ARG A 139 15.68 25.92 -2.07
C ARG A 139 14.18 25.95 -1.90
N PHE A 140 13.56 24.78 -1.87
CA PHE A 140 12.21 24.60 -1.34
C PHE A 140 12.32 24.61 0.21
N ALA A 141 12.04 25.74 0.84
CA ALA A 141 11.95 25.78 2.31
C ALA A 141 10.67 25.06 2.75
N ILE A 142 10.77 24.24 3.81
CA ILE A 142 9.57 23.66 4.43
C ILE A 142 8.64 24.81 4.83
N ASP A 143 7.40 24.76 4.34
CA ASP A 143 6.34 25.63 4.85
C ASP A 143 5.90 25.13 6.23
N SER A 144 6.48 25.71 7.27
CA SER A 144 6.23 25.33 8.66
C SER A 144 4.79 25.55 9.05
N ASP A 145 4.11 26.58 8.52
CA ASP A 145 2.72 26.89 8.86
C ASP A 145 1.77 25.90 8.21
N TYR A 146 2.04 25.49 6.97
CA TYR A 146 1.31 24.40 6.32
C TYR A 146 1.43 23.09 7.11
N VAL A 147 2.64 22.70 7.51
CA VAL A 147 2.84 21.47 8.29
C VAL A 147 2.13 21.56 9.66
N LYS A 148 2.26 22.69 10.37
CA LYS A 148 1.59 22.87 11.67
C LYS A 148 0.09 22.83 11.60
N ALA A 149 -0.52 23.43 10.57
CA ALA A 149 -1.96 23.35 10.36
C ALA A 149 -2.42 21.88 10.21
N ARG A 150 -1.66 21.04 9.49
CA ARG A 150 -1.97 19.62 9.34
C ARG A 150 -1.76 18.85 10.64
N ILE A 151 -0.71 19.13 11.38
CA ILE A 151 -0.45 18.52 12.70
C ILE A 151 -1.54 18.91 13.71
N THR A 152 -1.98 20.16 13.72
CA THR A 152 -3.12 20.60 14.54
C THR A 152 -4.37 19.80 14.21
N ARG A 153 -4.67 19.63 12.92
CA ARG A 153 -5.82 18.85 12.48
C ARG A 153 -5.71 17.36 12.82
N LEU A 154 -4.50 16.79 12.73
CA LEU A 154 -4.23 15.41 13.18
C LEU A 154 -4.51 15.25 14.68
N ARG A 155 -4.08 16.21 15.51
CA ARG A 155 -4.36 16.21 16.95
C ARG A 155 -5.86 16.32 17.25
N GLU A 156 -6.59 17.15 16.51
CA GLU A 156 -8.05 17.25 16.64
C GLU A 156 -8.73 15.89 16.41
N TYR A 157 -8.44 15.21 15.30
CA TYR A 157 -9.01 13.90 15.04
C TYR A 157 -8.55 12.84 16.04
N THR A 158 -7.30 12.91 16.48
CA THR A 158 -6.79 12.00 17.52
C THR A 158 -7.51 12.24 18.87
N GLN A 159 -7.87 13.48 19.20
CA GLN A 159 -8.66 13.80 20.38
C GLN A 159 -10.09 13.27 20.25
N LEU A 160 -10.75 13.49 19.12
CA LEU A 160 -12.10 12.95 18.86
C LEU A 160 -12.13 11.42 18.95
N LEU A 161 -11.07 10.73 18.54
CA LEU A 161 -10.92 9.29 18.72
C LEU A 161 -10.70 8.92 20.20
N ASP A 162 -9.94 9.72 20.94
CA ASP A 162 -9.68 9.51 22.37
C ASP A 162 -10.97 9.66 23.21
N ASP A 163 -11.86 10.54 22.80
CA ASP A 163 -13.18 10.72 23.43
C ASP A 163 -14.09 9.48 23.27
N LEU A 164 -13.79 8.61 22.28
CA LEU A 164 -14.49 7.34 22.11
C LEU A 164 -13.90 6.20 22.93
N ARG A 165 -12.68 6.33 23.49
CA ARG A 165 -12.01 5.26 24.27
C ARG A 165 -12.79 4.77 25.51
N PRO A 166 -13.51 5.62 26.26
CA PRO A 166 -14.28 5.14 27.42
C PRO A 166 -15.47 4.26 27.06
N ILE A 167 -15.81 4.15 25.77
CA ILE A 167 -16.96 3.39 25.32
C ILE A 167 -16.64 1.89 25.37
N GLU A 168 -17.47 1.13 26.09
CA GLU A 168 -17.33 -0.33 26.17
C GLU A 168 -17.48 -0.98 24.79
N HIS A 169 -16.69 -2.03 24.52
CA HIS A 169 -16.65 -2.76 23.27
C HIS A 169 -18.03 -3.22 22.78
N ALA A 170 -18.87 -3.79 23.69
CA ALA A 170 -20.20 -4.26 23.34
C ALA A 170 -21.10 -3.11 22.81
N LYS A 171 -21.02 -1.92 23.45
CA LYS A 171 -21.75 -0.74 23.03
C LYS A 171 -21.22 -0.19 21.70
N PHE A 172 -19.89 -0.13 21.55
CA PHE A 172 -19.24 0.28 20.30
C PHE A 172 -19.67 -0.59 19.13
N LYS A 173 -19.68 -1.90 19.31
CA LYS A 173 -20.04 -2.89 18.28
C LYS A 173 -21.54 -2.87 17.93
N SER A 174 -22.41 -2.54 18.86
CA SER A 174 -23.88 -2.51 18.67
C SER A 174 -24.40 -1.17 18.13
N ASP A 175 -23.60 -0.10 18.17
CA ASP A 175 -24.02 1.23 17.70
C ASP A 175 -23.32 1.63 16.41
N PRO A 176 -23.98 1.52 15.24
CA PRO A 176 -23.40 1.88 13.95
C PRO A 176 -22.92 3.33 13.84
N LYS A 177 -23.47 4.26 14.66
CA LYS A 177 -23.06 5.66 14.65
C LYS A 177 -21.67 5.81 15.31
N LEU A 178 -21.45 5.15 16.44
CA LEU A 178 -20.16 5.18 17.13
C LEU A 178 -19.06 4.56 16.27
N TYR A 179 -19.34 3.39 15.70
CA TYR A 179 -18.42 2.74 14.79
C TYR A 179 -18.14 3.60 13.54
N GLY A 180 -19.16 4.12 12.89
CA GLY A 180 -19.00 4.98 11.70
C GLY A 180 -18.21 6.26 11.97
N LEU A 181 -18.39 6.89 13.16
CA LEU A 181 -17.62 8.06 13.59
C LEU A 181 -16.15 7.69 13.81
N ALA A 182 -15.88 6.62 14.54
CA ALA A 182 -14.51 6.14 14.80
C ALA A 182 -13.77 5.83 13.49
N GLN A 183 -14.44 5.12 12.58
CA GLN A 183 -13.89 4.78 11.28
C GLN A 183 -13.56 6.04 10.46
N TRP A 184 -14.45 7.03 10.47
CA TRP A 184 -14.23 8.27 9.73
C TRP A 184 -13.10 9.11 10.34
N TYR A 185 -13.07 9.29 11.68
CA TYR A 185 -12.00 10.03 12.35
C TYR A 185 -10.64 9.35 12.16
N LEU A 186 -10.60 8.02 12.24
CA LEU A 186 -9.37 7.25 12.03
C LEU A 186 -8.87 7.39 10.59
N GLN A 187 -9.77 7.34 9.60
CA GLN A 187 -9.43 7.59 8.21
C GLN A 187 -8.82 8.99 8.03
N GLN A 188 -9.44 10.04 8.60
CA GLN A 188 -8.94 11.41 8.49
C GLN A 188 -7.55 11.56 9.16
N ALA A 189 -7.35 10.96 10.32
CA ALA A 189 -6.07 11.00 11.02
C ALA A 189 -4.96 10.32 10.20
N VAL A 190 -5.22 9.16 9.63
CA VAL A 190 -4.27 8.41 8.82
C VAL A 190 -3.95 9.15 7.50
N GLU A 191 -4.95 9.77 6.85
CA GLU A 191 -4.73 10.59 5.65
C GLU A 191 -3.84 11.82 5.95
N LEU A 192 -4.04 12.46 7.11
CA LEU A 192 -3.18 13.57 7.53
C LEU A 192 -1.76 13.12 7.81
N LEU A 193 -1.58 11.97 8.45
CA LEU A 193 -0.26 11.39 8.72
C LEU A 193 0.52 11.16 7.42
N PHE A 194 -0.03 10.37 6.49
CA PHE A 194 0.65 10.06 5.24
C PHE A 194 0.80 11.28 4.33
N GLY A 195 -0.21 12.14 4.26
CA GLY A 195 -0.14 13.36 3.49
C GLY A 195 0.90 14.37 4.03
N THR A 196 1.12 14.42 5.35
CA THR A 196 2.19 15.24 5.94
C THR A 196 3.56 14.61 5.69
N GLY A 197 3.67 13.28 5.83
CA GLY A 197 4.91 12.56 5.49
C GLY A 197 5.31 12.75 4.03
N ALA A 198 4.37 12.59 3.09
CA ALA A 198 4.62 12.78 1.66
C ALA A 198 5.03 14.22 1.33
N TYR A 199 4.41 15.22 1.97
CA TYR A 199 4.84 16.61 1.84
C TYR A 199 6.28 16.81 2.31
N LEU A 200 6.67 16.22 3.44
CA LEU A 200 8.04 16.31 3.97
C LEU A 200 9.06 15.57 3.08
N VAL A 201 8.70 14.40 2.54
CA VAL A 201 9.53 13.70 1.54
C VAL A 201 9.83 14.63 0.36
N MET A 202 8.81 15.31 -0.16
CA MET A 202 8.93 16.27 -1.22
C MET A 202 9.78 17.49 -0.81
N ALA A 203 9.44 18.12 0.33
CA ALA A 203 10.10 19.36 0.76
C ALA A 203 11.59 19.17 1.11
N LEU A 204 11.96 17.97 1.57
CA LEU A 204 13.32 17.59 1.95
C LEU A 204 14.12 16.93 0.82
N ASP A 205 13.53 16.77 -0.37
CA ASP A 205 14.17 16.12 -1.50
C ASP A 205 14.62 14.69 -1.23
N LEU A 206 13.76 13.94 -0.53
CA LEU A 206 14.05 12.56 -0.21
C LEU A 206 13.72 11.64 -1.39
N PRO A 207 14.27 10.41 -1.40
CA PRO A 207 13.97 9.41 -2.42
C PRO A 207 12.47 9.23 -2.58
N LYS A 208 12.03 9.10 -3.85
CA LYS A 208 10.63 8.94 -4.19
C LYS A 208 10.07 7.64 -3.61
N PRO A 209 9.01 7.70 -2.77
CA PRO A 209 8.36 6.52 -2.26
C PRO A 209 7.56 5.83 -3.37
N GLU A 210 7.53 4.50 -3.39
CA GLU A 210 6.72 3.70 -4.31
C GLU A 210 5.38 3.28 -3.69
N GLN A 211 5.28 3.34 -2.37
CA GLN A 211 4.09 2.96 -1.61
C GLN A 211 4.04 3.69 -0.25
N TYR A 212 2.93 3.58 0.47
CA TYR A 212 2.70 4.36 1.69
C TYR A 212 3.72 4.12 2.81
N HIS A 213 4.19 2.89 3.02
CA HIS A 213 5.16 2.62 4.06
C HIS A 213 6.53 3.27 3.76
N ASP A 214 6.93 3.38 2.49
CA ASP A 214 8.19 4.04 2.11
C ASP A 214 8.22 5.51 2.53
N ILE A 215 7.04 6.16 2.65
CA ILE A 215 6.93 7.53 3.15
C ILE A 215 7.45 7.62 4.59
N LEU A 216 7.03 6.68 5.44
CA LEU A 216 7.44 6.65 6.85
C LEU A 216 8.92 6.33 6.99
N ASP A 217 9.42 5.39 6.18
CA ASP A 217 10.83 5.02 6.16
C ASP A 217 11.72 6.19 5.70
N ALA A 218 11.31 6.90 4.65
CA ALA A 218 12.05 8.05 4.15
C ALA A 218 12.15 9.18 5.19
N VAL A 219 11.05 9.56 5.84
CA VAL A 219 11.07 10.61 6.87
C VAL A 219 11.82 10.16 8.13
N ALA A 220 11.78 8.87 8.46
CA ALA A 220 12.55 8.32 9.59
C ALA A 220 14.04 8.25 9.28
N ALA A 221 14.43 7.86 8.06
CA ALA A 221 15.84 7.86 7.64
C ALA A 221 16.46 9.26 7.67
N HIS A 222 15.65 10.29 7.40
CA HIS A 222 16.07 11.70 7.48
C HIS A 222 16.00 12.29 8.89
N GLY A 223 15.54 11.56 9.90
CA GLY A 223 15.48 12.00 11.29
C GLY A 223 14.28 12.89 11.62
N VAL A 224 13.25 12.94 10.78
CA VAL A 224 11.99 13.65 11.07
C VAL A 224 11.22 12.96 12.19
N ILE A 225 11.19 11.63 12.15
CA ILE A 225 10.63 10.78 13.19
C ILE A 225 11.61 9.65 13.55
N GLU A 226 11.43 9.06 14.70
CA GLU A 226 12.23 7.92 15.13
C GLU A 226 11.90 6.67 14.31
N LYS A 227 12.91 5.85 13.96
CA LYS A 227 12.72 4.58 13.23
C LYS A 227 11.76 3.63 13.96
N ALA A 228 11.84 3.57 15.29
CA ALA A 228 10.93 2.76 16.09
C ALA A 228 9.47 3.21 15.96
N LEU A 229 9.21 4.51 15.78
CA LEU A 229 7.88 5.03 15.54
C LEU A 229 7.40 4.69 14.11
N ALA A 230 8.24 4.86 13.09
CA ALA A 230 7.92 4.48 11.72
C ALA A 230 7.47 3.02 11.63
N TYR A 231 8.23 2.11 12.23
CA TYR A 231 7.87 0.68 12.31
C TYR A 231 6.50 0.43 12.98
N ARG A 232 6.20 1.13 14.09
CA ARG A 232 4.90 1.01 14.75
C ARG A 232 3.73 1.58 13.93
N LEU A 233 3.99 2.54 13.06
CA LEU A 233 2.99 3.17 12.18
C LEU A 233 2.80 2.43 10.84
N GLU A 234 3.68 1.50 10.49
CA GLU A 234 3.67 0.79 9.20
C GLU A 234 2.32 0.10 8.92
N HIS A 235 1.69 -0.50 9.95
CA HIS A 235 0.39 -1.13 9.80
C HIS A 235 -0.73 -0.17 9.38
N LEU A 236 -0.58 1.14 9.63
CA LEU A 236 -1.55 2.15 9.22
C LEU A 236 -1.63 2.31 7.70
N ALA A 237 -0.58 1.93 6.94
CA ALA A 237 -0.64 1.92 5.49
C ALA A 237 -1.70 0.92 4.98
N ASN A 238 -1.75 -0.28 5.55
CA ASN A 238 -2.77 -1.27 5.23
C ASN A 238 -4.16 -0.85 5.73
N LEU A 239 -4.24 -0.31 6.96
CA LEU A 239 -5.50 0.18 7.53
C LEU A 239 -6.07 1.33 6.68
N ARG A 240 -5.25 2.25 6.21
CA ARG A 240 -5.65 3.34 5.31
C ARG A 240 -6.39 2.81 4.09
N ASN A 241 -5.84 1.78 3.47
CA ASN A 241 -6.42 1.18 2.29
C ASN A 241 -7.78 0.50 2.58
N LEU A 242 -7.88 -0.21 3.71
CA LEU A 242 -9.15 -0.79 4.16
C LEU A 242 -10.21 0.28 4.42
N LEU A 243 -9.86 1.34 5.14
CA LEU A 243 -10.79 2.42 5.47
C LEU A 243 -11.26 3.22 4.24
N ALA A 244 -10.39 3.38 3.24
CA ALA A 244 -10.69 4.15 2.04
C ALA A 244 -11.54 3.37 1.03
N TYR A 245 -11.28 2.07 0.84
CA TYR A 245 -11.82 1.31 -0.29
C TYR A 245 -12.71 0.12 0.08
N ASP A 246 -12.64 -0.35 1.33
CA ASP A 246 -13.26 -1.61 1.72
C ASP A 246 -13.89 -1.55 3.11
N ARG A 247 -14.65 -0.46 3.33
CA ARG A 247 -15.29 -0.17 4.63
C ARG A 247 -16.16 -1.31 5.16
N GLU A 248 -16.79 -2.08 4.26
CA GLU A 248 -17.63 -3.22 4.62
C GLU A 248 -16.82 -4.41 5.13
N GLN A 249 -15.53 -4.52 4.76
CA GLN A 249 -14.61 -5.57 5.20
C GLN A 249 -13.75 -5.14 6.40
N THR A 250 -13.81 -3.85 6.78
CA THR A 250 -13.08 -3.39 7.97
C THR A 250 -13.72 -4.01 9.21
N ASP A 251 -12.95 -4.82 9.94
CA ASP A 251 -13.43 -5.44 11.17
C ASP A 251 -13.66 -4.36 12.25
N ILE A 252 -14.84 -4.38 12.84
CA ILE A 252 -15.21 -3.48 13.96
C ILE A 252 -14.24 -3.64 15.12
N ASP A 253 -13.79 -4.88 15.36
CA ASP A 253 -12.86 -5.21 16.45
C ASP A 253 -11.47 -4.61 16.19
N ASP A 254 -11.02 -4.58 14.92
CA ASP A 254 -9.78 -3.90 14.52
C ASP A 254 -9.87 -2.38 14.74
N VAL A 255 -10.95 -1.74 14.29
CA VAL A 255 -11.14 -0.28 14.50
C VAL A 255 -11.17 0.04 16.00
N TYR A 256 -11.88 -0.74 16.79
CA TYR A 256 -11.89 -0.59 18.24
C TYR A 256 -10.48 -0.74 18.84
N GLY A 257 -9.74 -1.75 18.41
CA GLY A 257 -8.35 -1.97 18.83
C GLY A 257 -7.42 -0.80 18.50
N GLN A 258 -7.57 -0.19 17.33
CA GLN A 258 -6.81 1.02 16.95
C GLN A 258 -7.14 2.20 17.88
N VAL A 259 -8.43 2.46 18.15
CA VAL A 259 -8.86 3.53 19.07
C VAL A 259 -8.31 3.30 20.47
N GLN A 260 -8.30 2.06 20.96
CA GLN A 260 -7.83 1.76 22.32
C GLN A 260 -6.31 1.87 22.47
N ASN A 261 -5.52 1.46 21.46
CA ASN A 261 -4.11 1.15 21.69
C ASN A 261 -3.12 1.98 20.83
N ARG A 262 -3.58 2.67 19.76
CA ARG A 262 -2.66 3.24 18.76
C ARG A 262 -2.66 4.77 18.67
N LEU A 263 -3.54 5.45 19.39
CA LEU A 263 -3.59 6.92 19.37
C LEU A 263 -2.30 7.57 19.88
N VAL A 264 -1.57 6.87 20.74
CA VAL A 264 -0.26 7.33 21.25
C VAL A 264 0.76 7.47 20.13
N ASP A 265 0.73 6.59 19.13
CA ASP A 265 1.67 6.63 17.99
C ASP A 265 1.33 7.80 17.05
N LEU A 266 0.05 8.11 16.84
CA LEU A 266 -0.39 9.29 16.07
C LEU A 266 0.04 10.60 16.77
N ARG A 267 -0.08 10.67 18.10
CA ARG A 267 0.40 11.83 18.89
C ARG A 267 1.92 11.95 18.80
N ALA A 268 2.64 10.84 18.95
CA ALA A 268 4.10 10.83 18.85
C ALA A 268 4.58 11.30 17.46
N PHE A 269 3.89 10.92 16.38
CA PHE A 269 4.17 11.43 15.04
C PHE A 269 3.98 12.95 14.98
N ALA A 270 2.85 13.45 15.46
CA ALA A 270 2.55 14.87 15.50
C ALA A 270 3.63 15.67 16.25
N ASP A 271 4.04 15.17 17.42
CA ASP A 271 5.03 15.84 18.27
C ASP A 271 6.44 15.81 17.67
N GLN A 272 6.83 14.74 17.01
CA GLN A 272 8.14 14.62 16.38
C GLN A 272 8.24 15.49 15.13
N VAL A 273 7.21 15.48 14.28
CA VAL A 273 7.14 16.36 13.11
C VAL A 273 7.16 17.83 13.50
N GLU A 274 6.38 18.24 14.50
CA GLU A 274 6.35 19.64 14.94
C GLU A 274 7.70 20.09 15.50
N ARG A 275 8.38 19.25 16.27
CA ARG A 275 9.76 19.53 16.74
C ARG A 275 10.74 19.69 15.61
N PHE A 276 10.61 18.87 14.56
CA PHE A 276 11.49 18.93 13.40
C PHE A 276 11.33 20.23 12.60
N VAL A 277 10.10 20.67 12.35
CA VAL A 277 9.85 21.90 11.57
C VAL A 277 10.12 23.20 12.36
N GLY A 278 10.25 23.10 13.68
CA GLY A 278 10.62 24.24 14.54
C GLY A 278 9.51 25.29 14.73
N PRO A 279 9.82 26.42 15.38
CA PRO A 279 8.87 27.52 15.58
C PRO A 279 8.49 28.18 14.24
N SER A 280 7.27 28.75 14.16
CA SER A 280 6.84 29.56 13.00
C SER A 280 7.75 30.75 12.80
N LYS A 281 7.95 31.16 11.55
CA LYS A 281 8.79 32.34 11.20
C LYS A 281 8.21 33.67 11.71
N ASP A 282 6.96 33.66 12.18
CA ASP A 282 6.22 34.84 12.62
C ASP A 282 6.01 34.88 14.15
N ALA A 283 6.85 34.18 14.95
CA ALA A 283 6.83 34.24 16.42
C ALA A 283 8.00 35.06 16.96
#